data_e376b9cfc0c546f1bf9daeed0c1881bb
#
_entry.id   e376b9cfc0c546f1bf9daeed0c1881bb
#
_cell.length_a   1.000
_cell.length_b   1.000
_cell.length_c   1.000
_cell.angle_alpha   90.00
_cell.angle_beta   90.00
_cell.angle_gamma   90.00
#
_symmetry.space_group_name_H-M   'P 1'
#
loop_
_entity.id
_entity.type
_entity.pdbx_description
1 polymer ?
#
loop_
_entity_poly.entity_id
_entity_poly.type
_entity_poly.pdbx_seq_one_letter_code
_entity_poly.pdbx_strand_id
1 'polypeptide(L)'
;MAKQTQKIVDKDFEAERGKRKHQQLKAYLVMEYLMQHTDEQHPATIDSIIAFLDNHGIEAERRSIGNDIKEINYVLYMLEENCSIDIAVEDLNSGDYEEEKFIRQTDNRRGFYVCRRRHDITETDARLLAETVYTARFLNKKKAERLVDIASSLVSTSQAYRIKHDIPEFDRPRTTAQDVYNGVSTISSAMNSHRPEKITFRYQKYSIDNIEKTVDKRNGSLYKVSPYKLILDNGNYYLLAFDDKSQSMRTYRIDRMKGIALTGEPRDGEEEFAAEDLKNYTRRVFGMFRGKRVPMVLCFDNVLLDTVIDRLGKEDIRYSSMDEQHFTVDVEIEVSDQFFAWLCGFGNMARIISPDSVVEEFKAFLDKIKAVY
;
A
#
# COMPACT_ATOMS: atom_id res chain seq x y z
N MET A 1 42.37 51.83 -25.91
CA MET A 1 41.37 51.23 -24.98
C MET A 1 40.80 49.92 -25.46
N ALA A 2 40.51 49.66 -26.73
CA ALA A 2 39.91 48.40 -27.22
C ALA A 2 40.78 47.15 -27.03
N LYS A 3 42.13 47.23 -27.13
CA LYS A 3 43.05 46.11 -26.95
C LYS A 3 43.22 45.63 -25.51
N GLN A 4 42.94 46.49 -24.52
CA GLN A 4 43.01 46.10 -23.09
C GLN A 4 41.71 45.43 -22.64
N THR A 5 40.56 45.82 -23.15
CA THR A 5 39.25 45.19 -22.86
C THR A 5 39.20 43.78 -23.46
N GLN A 6 39.74 43.56 -24.64
CA GLN A 6 39.77 42.23 -25.28
C GLN A 6 40.69 41.25 -24.55
N LYS A 7 41.81 41.69 -23.96
CA LYS A 7 42.70 40.85 -23.14
C LYS A 7 42.11 40.50 -21.78
N ILE A 8 41.23 41.31 -21.20
CA ILE A 8 40.54 41.04 -19.95
C ILE A 8 39.44 40.00 -20.19
N VAL A 9 38.67 40.18 -21.28
CA VAL A 9 37.60 39.21 -21.65
C VAL A 9 38.19 37.83 -21.99
N ASP A 10 39.32 37.77 -22.70
CA ASP A 10 40.00 36.50 -23.01
C ASP A 10 40.62 35.83 -21.79
N LYS A 11 41.10 36.59 -20.78
CA LYS A 11 41.61 36.04 -19.53
C LYS A 11 40.48 35.49 -18.63
N ASP A 12 39.32 36.12 -18.59
CA ASP A 12 38.16 35.62 -17.85
C ASP A 12 37.56 34.38 -18.53
N PHE A 13 37.59 34.33 -19.88
CA PHE A 13 37.17 33.15 -20.64
C PHE A 13 38.16 31.97 -20.53
N GLU A 14 39.46 32.23 -20.41
CA GLU A 14 40.48 31.19 -20.14
C GLU A 14 40.49 30.74 -18.70
N ALA A 15 40.16 31.63 -17.72
CA ALA A 15 40.00 31.26 -16.32
C ALA A 15 38.73 30.41 -16.04
N GLU A 16 37.68 30.62 -16.84
CA GLU A 16 36.48 29.76 -16.80
C GLU A 16 36.72 28.38 -17.49
N ARG A 17 37.60 28.26 -18.47
CA ARG A 17 38.02 26.99 -19.10
C ARG A 17 38.77 26.04 -18.15
N GLY A 18 39.32 26.53 -17.05
CA GLY A 18 40.05 25.74 -16.06
C GLY A 18 39.18 25.13 -14.96
N LYS A 19 37.93 25.56 -14.77
CA LYS A 19 36.99 25.00 -13.79
C LYS A 19 35.95 24.14 -14.51
N ARG A 20 36.05 22.82 -14.39
CA ARG A 20 35.03 21.89 -14.86
C ARG A 20 33.69 22.28 -14.18
N LYS A 21 32.71 22.65 -15.00
CA LYS A 21 31.39 23.08 -14.51
C LYS A 21 30.67 21.93 -13.83
N HIS A 22 29.94 22.23 -12.76
CA HIS A 22 29.03 21.30 -12.09
C HIS A 22 29.65 20.03 -11.49
N GLN A 23 30.95 20.01 -11.20
CA GLN A 23 31.64 18.85 -10.63
C GLN A 23 31.05 18.39 -9.29
N GLN A 24 30.44 19.29 -8.51
CA GLN A 24 29.77 18.96 -7.26
C GLN A 24 28.55 18.03 -7.43
N LEU A 25 27.95 18.02 -8.64
CA LEU A 25 26.78 17.16 -8.96
C LEU A 25 27.18 15.81 -9.52
N LYS A 26 28.46 15.60 -9.83
CA LYS A 26 28.95 14.40 -10.53
C LYS A 26 28.64 13.12 -9.74
N ALA A 27 29.06 13.05 -8.49
CA ALA A 27 28.84 11.85 -7.66
C ALA A 27 27.34 11.53 -7.51
N TYR A 28 26.50 12.54 -7.34
CA TYR A 28 25.05 12.36 -7.29
C TYR A 28 24.51 11.76 -8.59
N LEU A 29 24.92 12.26 -9.75
CA LEU A 29 24.48 11.73 -11.05
C LEU A 29 25.03 10.34 -11.34
N VAL A 30 26.24 10.02 -10.87
CA VAL A 30 26.79 8.66 -10.94
C VAL A 30 25.95 7.70 -10.11
N MET A 31 25.60 8.09 -8.90
CA MET A 31 24.71 7.30 -8.02
C MET A 31 23.35 7.08 -8.68
N GLU A 32 22.71 8.16 -9.15
CA GLU A 32 21.39 8.09 -9.80
C GLU A 32 21.40 7.17 -11.01
N TYR A 33 22.41 7.30 -11.88
CA TYR A 33 22.58 6.43 -13.04
C TYR A 33 22.71 4.96 -12.63
N LEU A 34 23.57 4.64 -11.67
CA LEU A 34 23.79 3.26 -11.23
C LEU A 34 22.54 2.69 -10.58
N MET A 35 21.88 3.45 -9.70
CA MET A 35 20.65 3.02 -9.04
C MET A 35 19.51 2.72 -10.01
N GLN A 36 19.39 3.50 -11.09
CA GLN A 36 18.34 3.31 -12.09
C GLN A 36 18.65 2.22 -13.11
N HIS A 37 19.92 2.10 -13.54
CA HIS A 37 20.26 1.33 -14.74
C HIS A 37 20.99 0.03 -14.46
N THR A 38 21.40 -0.25 -13.21
CA THR A 38 22.23 -1.41 -12.93
C THR A 38 21.63 -2.36 -11.89
N ASP A 39 21.93 -3.63 -12.08
CA ASP A 39 21.76 -4.75 -11.17
C ASP A 39 22.87 -5.79 -11.50
N GLU A 40 22.91 -6.93 -10.79
CA GLU A 40 23.92 -7.96 -11.00
C GLU A 40 24.00 -8.48 -12.45
N GLN A 41 22.86 -8.52 -13.14
CA GLN A 41 22.77 -9.01 -14.52
C GLN A 41 23.10 -7.93 -15.55
N HIS A 42 22.99 -6.65 -15.17
CA HIS A 42 23.15 -5.49 -16.05
C HIS A 42 24.15 -4.47 -15.47
N PRO A 43 25.44 -4.80 -15.37
CA PRO A 43 26.43 -3.88 -14.86
C PRO A 43 26.73 -2.76 -15.87
N ALA A 44 27.03 -1.56 -15.37
CA ALA A 44 27.46 -0.43 -16.19
C ALA A 44 28.98 -0.35 -16.30
N THR A 45 29.49 -0.07 -17.48
CA THR A 45 30.93 0.22 -17.70
C THR A 45 31.23 1.67 -17.31
N ILE A 46 32.51 1.97 -17.02
CA ILE A 46 32.94 3.36 -16.79
C ILE A 46 32.62 4.24 -18.00
N ASP A 47 32.75 3.70 -19.22
CA ASP A 47 32.50 4.46 -20.45
C ASP A 47 31.01 4.80 -20.59
N SER A 48 30.10 3.91 -20.20
CA SER A 48 28.65 4.22 -20.18
C SER A 48 28.30 5.27 -19.15
N ILE A 49 28.95 5.27 -17.97
CA ILE A 49 28.77 6.30 -16.95
C ILE A 49 29.27 7.65 -17.44
N ILE A 50 30.46 7.69 -18.08
CA ILE A 50 31.02 8.92 -18.68
C ILE A 50 30.09 9.46 -19.76
N ALA A 51 29.62 8.61 -20.69
CA ALA A 51 28.70 9.02 -21.73
C ALA A 51 27.38 9.60 -21.16
N PHE A 52 26.88 9.04 -20.07
CA PHE A 52 25.71 9.59 -19.37
C PHE A 52 26.01 10.99 -18.80
N LEU A 53 27.18 11.17 -18.14
CA LEU A 53 27.58 12.46 -17.59
C LEU A 53 27.80 13.52 -18.67
N ASP A 54 28.45 13.16 -19.79
CA ASP A 54 28.66 14.04 -20.93
C ASP A 54 27.35 14.52 -21.54
N ASN A 55 26.36 13.65 -21.66
CA ASN A 55 24.99 14.01 -22.08
C ASN A 55 24.30 15.01 -21.13
N HIS A 56 24.75 15.10 -19.89
CA HIS A 56 24.29 16.06 -18.89
C HIS A 56 25.23 17.27 -18.72
N GLY A 57 26.25 17.41 -19.62
CA GLY A 57 27.16 18.52 -19.61
C GLY A 57 28.21 18.48 -18.49
N ILE A 58 28.53 17.29 -17.97
CA ILE A 58 29.54 17.08 -16.93
C ILE A 58 30.69 16.25 -17.51
N GLU A 59 31.83 16.85 -17.67
CA GLU A 59 33.07 16.17 -18.07
C GLU A 59 33.60 15.33 -16.89
N ALA A 60 33.93 14.06 -17.14
CA ALA A 60 34.49 13.15 -16.15
C ALA A 60 35.65 12.33 -16.72
N GLU A 61 36.65 12.07 -15.87
CA GLU A 61 37.74 11.15 -16.19
C GLU A 61 37.46 9.77 -15.58
N ARG A 62 37.92 8.72 -16.29
CA ARG A 62 37.77 7.32 -15.84
C ARG A 62 38.20 7.11 -14.36
N ARG A 63 39.35 7.71 -14.00
CA ARG A 63 39.90 7.57 -12.63
C ARG A 63 39.04 8.20 -11.56
N SER A 64 38.35 9.29 -11.87
CA SER A 64 37.49 9.99 -10.93
C SER A 64 36.19 9.24 -10.65
N ILE A 65 35.65 8.48 -11.58
CA ILE A 65 34.43 7.68 -11.41
C ILE A 65 34.61 6.61 -10.32
N GLY A 66 35.77 5.92 -10.31
CA GLY A 66 36.04 4.93 -9.24
C GLY A 66 36.11 5.54 -7.85
N ASN A 67 36.60 6.78 -7.73
CA ASN A 67 36.59 7.49 -6.44
C ASN A 67 35.17 7.93 -6.06
N ASP A 68 34.40 8.45 -7.02
CA ASP A 68 33.00 8.82 -6.77
C ASP A 68 32.19 7.60 -6.25
N ILE A 69 32.37 6.42 -6.84
CA ILE A 69 31.68 5.19 -6.41
C ILE A 69 32.09 4.79 -4.97
N LYS A 70 33.35 4.97 -4.59
CA LYS A 70 33.78 4.73 -3.20
C LYS A 70 33.10 5.69 -2.24
N GLU A 71 33.13 6.99 -2.53
CA GLU A 71 32.46 7.99 -1.71
C GLU A 71 30.96 7.75 -1.60
N ILE A 72 30.31 7.33 -2.69
CA ILE A 72 28.89 6.95 -2.69
C ILE A 72 28.65 5.78 -1.72
N ASN A 73 29.48 4.74 -1.76
CA ASN A 73 29.36 3.61 -0.84
C ASN A 73 29.52 4.04 0.62
N TYR A 74 30.49 4.91 0.94
CA TYR A 74 30.66 5.42 2.31
C TYR A 74 29.42 6.18 2.80
N VAL A 75 28.85 7.04 1.95
CA VAL A 75 27.65 7.81 2.32
C VAL A 75 26.43 6.89 2.47
N LEU A 76 26.24 5.92 1.58
CA LEU A 76 25.11 4.99 1.67
C LEU A 76 25.21 4.11 2.92
N TYR A 77 26.40 3.58 3.22
CA TYR A 77 26.66 2.79 4.43
C TYR A 77 26.44 3.62 5.70
N MET A 78 27.02 4.82 5.77
CA MET A 78 26.83 5.76 6.87
C MET A 78 25.35 6.01 7.19
N LEU A 79 24.53 6.22 6.15
CA LEU A 79 23.09 6.49 6.27
C LEU A 79 22.29 5.24 6.69
N GLU A 80 22.69 4.06 6.26
CA GLU A 80 22.00 2.81 6.60
C GLU A 80 22.31 2.37 8.03
N GLU A 81 23.60 2.37 8.40
CA GLU A 81 24.06 1.95 9.71
C GLU A 81 23.96 3.08 10.78
N ASN A 82 23.53 4.28 10.38
CA ASN A 82 23.42 5.46 11.24
C ASN A 82 24.73 5.76 12.03
N CYS A 83 25.87 5.63 11.33
CA CYS A 83 27.20 5.86 11.87
C CYS A 83 27.83 7.16 11.35
N SER A 84 29.06 7.50 11.76
CA SER A 84 29.82 8.60 11.19
C SER A 84 30.49 8.21 9.87
N ILE A 85 30.85 9.21 9.07
CA ILE A 85 31.59 8.97 7.80
C ILE A 85 32.95 8.33 8.04
N ASP A 86 33.62 8.65 9.13
CA ASP A 86 34.93 8.09 9.48
C ASP A 86 34.82 6.58 9.75
N ILE A 87 33.76 6.14 10.45
CA ILE A 87 33.46 4.72 10.68
C ILE A 87 33.16 4.03 9.34
N ALA A 88 32.32 4.62 8.50
CA ALA A 88 32.01 4.05 7.17
C ALA A 88 33.26 3.87 6.30
N VAL A 89 34.20 4.82 6.36
CA VAL A 89 35.47 4.75 5.62
C VAL A 89 36.36 3.64 6.20
N GLU A 90 36.44 3.51 7.53
CA GLU A 90 37.23 2.48 8.20
C GLU A 90 36.69 1.08 7.87
N ASP A 91 35.40 0.87 8.10
CA ASP A 91 34.73 -0.42 7.88
C ASP A 91 34.85 -0.89 6.42
N LEU A 92 34.45 -0.07 5.45
CA LEU A 92 34.45 -0.47 4.03
C LEU A 92 35.84 -0.58 3.41
N ASN A 93 36.90 -0.07 4.06
CA ASN A 93 38.29 -0.26 3.63
C ASN A 93 38.99 -1.41 4.37
N SER A 94 38.48 -1.94 5.47
CA SER A 94 39.04 -3.08 6.19
C SER A 94 39.03 -4.37 5.37
N GLY A 95 38.10 -4.48 4.44
CA GLY A 95 37.84 -5.69 3.64
C GLY A 95 36.86 -6.66 4.29
N ASP A 96 36.56 -6.51 5.58
CA ASP A 96 35.63 -7.37 6.31
C ASP A 96 34.16 -7.10 5.97
N TYR A 97 33.88 -5.89 5.46
CA TYR A 97 32.53 -5.41 5.11
C TYR A 97 32.29 -5.29 3.60
N GLU A 98 32.95 -6.13 2.78
CA GLU A 98 32.76 -6.10 1.32
C GLU A 98 31.31 -6.39 0.93
N GLU A 99 30.61 -7.23 1.71
CA GLU A 99 29.21 -7.58 1.49
C GLU A 99 28.25 -6.42 1.79
N GLU A 100 28.67 -5.45 2.58
CA GLU A 100 27.87 -4.27 2.95
C GLU A 100 27.91 -3.13 1.91
N LYS A 101 28.76 -3.25 0.89
CA LYS A 101 28.80 -2.25 -0.19
C LYS A 101 27.51 -2.27 -1.01
N PHE A 102 26.99 -1.10 -1.30
CA PHE A 102 25.81 -0.90 -2.14
C PHE A 102 26.12 -1.06 -3.63
N ILE A 103 27.29 -0.60 -4.04
CA ILE A 103 27.78 -0.68 -5.43
C ILE A 103 29.05 -1.49 -5.42
N ARG A 104 29.05 -2.57 -6.20
CA ARG A 104 30.21 -3.45 -6.37
C ARG A 104 30.73 -3.41 -7.78
N GLN A 105 31.99 -3.80 -7.92
CA GLN A 105 32.61 -4.04 -9.21
C GLN A 105 32.40 -5.51 -9.59
N THR A 106 32.17 -5.78 -10.89
CA THR A 106 32.11 -7.14 -11.41
C THR A 106 33.45 -7.88 -11.23
N ASP A 107 33.42 -9.21 -11.11
CA ASP A 107 34.63 -10.05 -10.92
C ASP A 107 35.70 -9.81 -11.99
N ASN A 108 35.27 -9.56 -13.23
CA ASN A 108 36.16 -9.23 -14.33
C ASN A 108 36.64 -7.77 -14.35
N ARG A 109 36.26 -6.98 -13.35
CA ARG A 109 36.57 -5.54 -13.18
C ARG A 109 36.16 -4.63 -14.33
N ARG A 110 35.19 -5.05 -15.15
CA ARG A 110 34.77 -4.28 -16.34
C ARG A 110 33.56 -3.40 -16.12
N GLY A 111 32.84 -3.58 -15.04
CA GLY A 111 31.63 -2.83 -14.75
C GLY A 111 31.34 -2.67 -13.28
N PHE A 112 30.36 -1.83 -12.98
CA PHE A 112 29.83 -1.60 -11.65
C PHE A 112 28.32 -1.85 -11.65
N TYR A 113 27.81 -2.36 -10.55
CA TYR A 113 26.39 -2.64 -10.40
C TYR A 113 25.93 -2.40 -8.96
N VAL A 114 24.66 -2.10 -8.80
CA VAL A 114 24.01 -2.00 -7.50
C VAL A 114 23.62 -3.41 -7.04
N CYS A 115 24.24 -3.86 -5.97
CA CYS A 115 23.97 -5.15 -5.35
C CYS A 115 23.07 -5.05 -4.11
N ARG A 116 23.08 -3.88 -3.46
CA ARG A 116 22.23 -3.58 -2.28
C ARG A 116 21.53 -2.25 -2.49
N ARG A 117 20.31 -2.12 -2.04
CA ARG A 117 19.54 -0.86 -2.02
C ARG A 117 19.23 -0.49 -0.59
N ARG A 118 19.00 0.81 -0.33
CA ARG A 118 18.61 1.25 1.00
C ARG A 118 17.37 0.49 1.47
N HIS A 119 17.36 0.15 2.78
CA HIS A 119 16.31 -0.69 3.40
C HIS A 119 16.21 -2.08 2.78
N ASP A 120 17.30 -2.60 2.20
CA ASP A 120 17.42 -3.92 1.59
C ASP A 120 16.28 -4.27 0.59
N ILE A 121 15.75 -3.25 -0.09
CA ILE A 121 14.67 -3.43 -1.06
C ILE A 121 15.12 -4.35 -2.19
N THR A 122 14.40 -5.45 -2.38
CA THR A 122 14.62 -6.44 -3.43
C THR A 122 13.66 -6.28 -4.61
N GLU A 123 13.94 -6.97 -5.72
CA GLU A 123 12.99 -7.08 -6.84
C GLU A 123 11.65 -7.68 -6.39
N THR A 124 11.70 -8.64 -5.45
CA THR A 124 10.50 -9.28 -4.89
C THR A 124 9.64 -8.28 -4.12
N ASP A 125 10.25 -7.41 -3.31
CA ASP A 125 9.51 -6.38 -2.57
C ASP A 125 8.82 -5.40 -3.51
N ALA A 126 9.53 -4.91 -4.52
CA ALA A 126 8.97 -4.02 -5.53
C ALA A 126 7.83 -4.70 -6.31
N ARG A 127 7.97 -6.00 -6.65
CA ARG A 127 6.94 -6.81 -7.29
C ARG A 127 5.70 -6.95 -6.41
N LEU A 128 5.85 -7.33 -5.16
CA LEU A 128 4.73 -7.49 -4.22
C LEU A 128 3.98 -6.17 -3.99
N LEU A 129 4.71 -5.05 -3.90
CA LEU A 129 4.10 -3.72 -3.82
C LEU A 129 3.27 -3.42 -5.09
N ALA A 130 3.83 -3.67 -6.26
CA ALA A 130 3.16 -3.42 -7.54
C ALA A 130 1.92 -4.32 -7.72
N GLU A 131 2.01 -5.62 -7.41
CA GLU A 131 0.91 -6.58 -7.48
C GLU A 131 -0.21 -6.23 -6.48
N THR A 132 0.15 -5.81 -5.26
CA THR A 132 -0.82 -5.34 -4.26
C THR A 132 -1.63 -4.15 -4.76
N VAL A 133 -0.98 -3.19 -5.44
CA VAL A 133 -1.66 -2.06 -6.08
C VAL A 133 -2.66 -2.53 -7.14
N TYR A 134 -2.30 -3.55 -7.93
CA TYR A 134 -3.21 -4.10 -8.95
C TYR A 134 -4.44 -4.78 -8.36
N THR A 135 -4.34 -5.36 -7.16
CA THR A 135 -5.49 -5.98 -6.48
C THR A 135 -6.46 -4.99 -5.87
N ALA A 136 -6.06 -3.73 -5.70
CA ALA A 136 -6.86 -2.68 -5.09
C ALA A 136 -8.01 -2.23 -6.00
N ARG A 137 -9.23 -2.64 -5.68
CA ARG A 137 -10.45 -2.33 -6.47
C ARG A 137 -10.85 -0.86 -6.41
N PHE A 138 -10.45 -0.16 -5.36
CA PHE A 138 -10.73 1.26 -5.13
C PHE A 138 -9.87 2.20 -5.99
N LEU A 139 -8.83 1.69 -6.64
CA LEU A 139 -7.98 2.46 -7.55
C LEU A 139 -8.49 2.34 -8.98
N ASN A 140 -8.66 3.48 -9.66
CA ASN A 140 -8.86 3.48 -11.10
C ASN A 140 -7.56 3.10 -11.84
N LYS A 141 -7.66 2.70 -13.12
CA LYS A 141 -6.54 2.21 -13.92
C LYS A 141 -5.35 3.17 -13.90
N LYS A 142 -5.57 4.47 -14.17
CA LYS A 142 -4.51 5.49 -14.22
C LYS A 142 -3.76 5.66 -12.89
N LYS A 143 -4.47 5.60 -11.76
CA LYS A 143 -3.85 5.70 -10.43
C LYS A 143 -3.08 4.43 -10.09
N ALA A 144 -3.60 3.26 -10.43
CA ALA A 144 -2.91 2.00 -10.23
C ALA A 144 -1.60 1.95 -11.05
N GLU A 145 -1.63 2.31 -12.33
CA GLU A 145 -0.44 2.41 -13.20
C GLU A 145 0.62 3.32 -12.59
N ARG A 146 0.22 4.53 -12.15
CA ARG A 146 1.16 5.46 -11.49
C ARG A 146 1.80 4.87 -10.23
N LEU A 147 1.05 4.18 -9.39
CA LEU A 147 1.58 3.58 -8.16
C LEU A 147 2.48 2.37 -8.47
N VAL A 148 2.17 1.62 -9.51
CA VAL A 148 3.05 0.57 -10.03
C VAL A 148 4.35 1.16 -10.56
N ASP A 149 4.31 2.30 -11.27
CA ASP A 149 5.52 3.01 -11.71
C ASP A 149 6.39 3.42 -10.51
N ILE A 150 5.76 3.93 -9.44
CA ILE A 150 6.48 4.29 -8.21
C ILE A 150 7.10 3.05 -7.56
N ALA A 151 6.35 1.97 -7.38
CA ALA A 151 6.88 0.72 -6.80
C ALA A 151 8.03 0.16 -7.65
N SER A 152 7.87 0.16 -8.97
CA SER A 152 8.89 -0.31 -9.90
C SER A 152 10.14 0.59 -9.94
N SER A 153 10.04 1.87 -9.59
CA SER A 153 11.20 2.78 -9.53
C SER A 153 12.16 2.50 -8.36
N LEU A 154 11.76 1.62 -7.43
CA LEU A 154 12.61 1.20 -6.32
C LEU A 154 13.75 0.25 -6.74
N VAL A 155 13.68 -0.29 -7.95
CA VAL A 155 14.64 -1.26 -8.51
C VAL A 155 15.24 -0.76 -9.83
N SER A 156 16.13 -1.56 -10.48
CA SER A 156 16.71 -1.20 -11.77
C SER A 156 15.65 -1.13 -12.87
N THR A 157 15.94 -0.40 -13.94
CA THR A 157 15.07 -0.30 -15.13
C THR A 157 14.75 -1.68 -15.73
N SER A 158 15.72 -2.59 -15.74
CA SER A 158 15.55 -3.96 -16.22
C SER A 158 14.61 -4.75 -15.35
N GLN A 159 14.77 -4.67 -14.01
CA GLN A 159 13.88 -5.30 -13.04
C GLN A 159 12.47 -4.70 -13.10
N ALA A 160 12.37 -3.37 -13.19
CA ALA A 160 11.11 -2.66 -13.35
C ALA A 160 10.35 -3.09 -14.62
N TYR A 161 11.07 -3.31 -15.72
CA TYR A 161 10.46 -3.82 -16.96
C TYR A 161 9.88 -5.23 -16.76
N ARG A 162 10.62 -6.15 -16.11
CA ARG A 162 10.12 -7.51 -15.81
C ARG A 162 8.89 -7.46 -14.92
N ILE A 163 8.93 -6.66 -13.84
CA ILE A 163 7.78 -6.51 -12.93
C ILE A 163 6.53 -6.06 -13.70
N LYS A 164 6.65 -5.01 -14.52
CA LYS A 164 5.50 -4.48 -15.28
C LYS A 164 4.97 -5.45 -16.32
N HIS A 165 5.85 -6.22 -16.96
CA HIS A 165 5.46 -7.19 -17.99
C HIS A 165 4.78 -8.43 -17.38
N ASP A 166 5.24 -8.87 -16.21
CA ASP A 166 4.76 -10.11 -15.57
C ASP A 166 3.51 -9.90 -14.71
N ILE A 167 3.14 -8.64 -14.40
CA ILE A 167 1.90 -8.38 -13.65
C ILE A 167 0.71 -8.78 -14.51
N PRO A 168 -0.08 -9.79 -14.07
CA PRO A 168 -1.23 -10.20 -14.85
C PRO A 168 -2.27 -9.08 -14.89
N GLU A 169 -2.73 -8.74 -16.10
CA GLU A 169 -3.90 -7.88 -16.28
C GLU A 169 -5.15 -8.64 -15.82
N PHE A 170 -5.42 -8.62 -14.52
CA PHE A 170 -6.70 -9.10 -14.04
C PHE A 170 -7.78 -8.08 -14.41
N ASP A 171 -8.68 -8.47 -15.29
CA ASP A 171 -9.90 -7.72 -15.57
C ASP A 171 -10.87 -7.84 -14.38
N ARG A 172 -10.49 -7.19 -13.26
CA ARG A 172 -11.37 -7.11 -12.10
C ARG A 172 -12.18 -5.83 -12.16
N PRO A 173 -13.48 -5.89 -11.84
CA PRO A 173 -14.29 -4.69 -11.74
C PRO A 173 -13.63 -3.68 -10.77
N ARG A 174 -13.19 -2.56 -11.32
CA ARG A 174 -12.60 -1.44 -10.54
C ARG A 174 -13.65 -0.36 -10.38
N THR A 175 -13.55 0.40 -9.31
CA THR A 175 -14.37 1.62 -9.21
C THR A 175 -13.94 2.64 -10.28
N THR A 176 -14.89 3.28 -10.89
CA THR A 176 -14.65 4.43 -11.77
C THR A 176 -14.51 5.74 -10.98
N ALA A 177 -14.75 5.69 -9.66
CA ALA A 177 -14.74 6.87 -8.81
C ALA A 177 -13.32 7.46 -8.69
N GLN A 178 -13.11 8.59 -9.31
CA GLN A 178 -11.89 9.42 -9.10
C GLN A 178 -11.76 9.93 -7.66
N ASP A 179 -12.86 9.88 -6.92
CA ASP A 179 -13.00 10.55 -5.63
C ASP A 179 -12.46 9.75 -4.44
N VAL A 180 -12.18 8.43 -4.57
CA VAL A 180 -11.74 7.62 -3.43
C VAL A 180 -10.42 8.14 -2.84
N TYR A 181 -9.46 8.47 -3.67
CA TYR A 181 -8.16 8.98 -3.22
C TYR A 181 -8.31 10.31 -2.44
N ASN A 182 -9.06 11.25 -3.01
CA ASN A 182 -9.35 12.53 -2.36
C ASN A 182 -10.21 12.32 -1.11
N GLY A 183 -11.17 11.40 -1.18
CA GLY A 183 -12.01 11.02 -0.06
C GLY A 183 -11.20 10.48 1.13
N VAL A 184 -10.29 9.55 0.89
CA VAL A 184 -9.37 9.02 1.91
C VAL A 184 -8.53 10.15 2.51
N SER A 185 -7.98 11.04 1.69
CA SER A 185 -7.18 12.19 2.15
C SER A 185 -8.00 13.14 3.04
N THR A 186 -9.21 13.51 2.60
CA THR A 186 -10.10 14.40 3.37
C THR A 186 -10.53 13.77 4.70
N ILE A 187 -10.90 12.48 4.67
CA ILE A 187 -11.27 11.74 5.89
C ILE A 187 -10.08 11.64 6.84
N SER A 188 -8.89 11.34 6.33
CA SER A 188 -7.67 11.28 7.14
C SER A 188 -7.36 12.64 7.78
N SER A 189 -7.55 13.74 7.04
CA SER A 189 -7.40 15.09 7.59
C SER A 189 -8.39 15.36 8.72
N ALA A 190 -9.66 14.97 8.56
CA ALA A 190 -10.68 15.12 9.61
C ALA A 190 -10.34 14.33 10.88
N MET A 191 -9.79 13.11 10.73
CA MET A 191 -9.43 12.25 11.86
C MET A 191 -8.17 12.70 12.59
N ASN A 192 -7.16 13.19 11.85
CA ASN A 192 -5.82 13.48 12.36
C ASN A 192 -5.57 14.97 12.64
N SER A 193 -6.58 15.82 12.51
CA SER A 193 -6.48 17.23 12.88
C SER A 193 -6.28 17.38 14.41
N HIS A 194 -5.74 18.50 14.85
CA HIS A 194 -5.58 18.79 16.29
C HIS A 194 -6.92 18.71 17.06
N ARG A 195 -8.01 18.99 16.36
CA ARG A 195 -9.39 18.76 16.84
C ARG A 195 -10.12 17.94 15.80
N PRO A 196 -10.23 16.62 15.99
CA PRO A 196 -10.97 15.76 15.06
C PRO A 196 -12.39 16.25 14.85
N GLU A 197 -12.82 16.28 13.59
CA GLU A 197 -14.07 16.91 13.20
C GLU A 197 -14.98 15.99 12.39
N LYS A 198 -16.28 16.35 12.38
CA LYS A 198 -17.27 15.69 11.54
C LYS A 198 -17.07 15.98 10.08
N ILE A 199 -17.54 15.07 9.25
CA ILE A 199 -17.61 15.23 7.79
C ILE A 199 -19.05 15.10 7.31
N THR A 200 -19.30 15.70 6.15
CA THR A 200 -20.56 15.52 5.39
C THR A 200 -20.27 14.94 4.01
N PHE A 201 -21.22 14.18 3.47
CA PHE A 201 -21.19 13.62 2.14
C PHE A 201 -22.57 13.21 1.65
N ARG A 202 -22.73 13.00 0.31
CA ARG A 202 -23.86 12.27 -0.27
C ARG A 202 -23.45 10.81 -0.45
N TYR A 203 -24.35 9.87 -0.15
CA TYR A 203 -24.09 8.45 -0.31
C TYR A 203 -24.84 7.90 -1.50
N GLN A 204 -24.12 7.28 -2.43
CA GLN A 204 -24.65 6.86 -3.73
C GLN A 204 -24.93 5.35 -3.81
N LYS A 205 -25.83 4.96 -4.70
CA LYS A 205 -26.08 3.60 -5.16
C LYS A 205 -26.19 3.60 -6.67
N TYR A 206 -25.93 2.47 -7.31
CA TYR A 206 -26.19 2.30 -8.74
C TYR A 206 -27.69 2.40 -9.04
N SER A 207 -28.03 2.92 -10.22
CA SER A 207 -29.40 2.91 -10.74
C SER A 207 -29.60 1.67 -11.61
N ILE A 208 -30.72 0.98 -11.42
CA ILE A 208 -31.08 -0.15 -12.28
C ILE A 208 -31.48 0.31 -13.70
N ASP A 209 -31.97 1.53 -13.83
CA ASP A 209 -32.37 2.10 -15.12
C ASP A 209 -31.16 2.45 -15.99
N ASN A 210 -30.02 2.72 -15.37
CA ASN A 210 -28.75 2.96 -16.04
C ASN A 210 -27.59 2.64 -15.07
N ILE A 211 -26.94 1.50 -15.27
CA ILE A 211 -25.86 1.00 -14.40
C ILE A 211 -24.60 1.87 -14.42
N GLU A 212 -24.43 2.71 -15.45
CA GLU A 212 -23.31 3.69 -15.51
C GLU A 212 -23.56 4.92 -14.62
N LYS A 213 -24.81 5.10 -14.18
CA LYS A 213 -25.19 6.24 -13.31
C LYS A 213 -25.41 5.79 -11.89
N THR A 214 -25.00 6.67 -10.99
CA THR A 214 -25.30 6.54 -9.56
C THR A 214 -26.38 7.54 -9.17
N VAL A 215 -27.22 7.17 -8.21
CA VAL A 215 -28.26 8.02 -7.61
C VAL A 215 -28.01 8.15 -6.12
N ASP A 216 -28.37 9.32 -5.58
CA ASP A 216 -28.18 9.58 -4.17
C ASP A 216 -29.17 8.78 -3.32
N LYS A 217 -28.68 8.18 -2.26
CA LYS A 217 -29.55 7.62 -1.18
C LYS A 217 -30.18 8.76 -0.37
N ARG A 218 -31.22 8.46 0.39
CA ARG A 218 -31.96 9.41 1.23
C ARG A 218 -32.43 10.65 0.47
N ASN A 219 -32.83 10.50 -0.80
CA ASN A 219 -33.32 11.61 -1.65
C ASN A 219 -32.32 12.79 -1.73
N GLY A 220 -31.01 12.48 -1.75
CA GLY A 220 -29.96 13.49 -1.85
C GLY A 220 -29.58 14.19 -0.55
N SER A 221 -30.18 13.79 0.60
CA SER A 221 -29.83 14.35 1.89
C SER A 221 -28.38 14.03 2.25
N LEU A 222 -27.69 15.02 2.83
CA LEU A 222 -26.34 14.84 3.34
C LEU A 222 -26.33 13.88 4.54
N TYR A 223 -25.33 13.02 4.53
CA TYR A 223 -24.90 12.28 5.70
C TYR A 223 -23.95 13.16 6.48
N LYS A 224 -24.08 13.20 7.79
CA LYS A 224 -23.18 13.87 8.73
C LYS A 224 -22.69 12.82 9.71
N VAL A 225 -21.38 12.62 9.76
CA VAL A 225 -20.78 11.55 10.54
C VAL A 225 -19.47 12.00 11.18
N SER A 226 -19.12 11.37 12.30
CA SER A 226 -17.84 11.52 12.99
C SER A 226 -16.90 10.39 12.54
N PRO A 227 -15.82 10.65 11.78
CA PRO A 227 -14.93 9.62 11.26
C PRO A 227 -14.00 9.08 12.36
N TYR A 228 -13.82 7.75 12.42
CA TYR A 228 -12.96 7.10 13.41
C TYR A 228 -11.88 6.21 12.83
N LYS A 229 -12.22 5.38 11.83
CA LYS A 229 -11.24 4.42 11.27
C LYS A 229 -11.48 4.18 9.78
N LEU A 230 -10.38 4.14 9.03
CA LEU A 230 -10.36 3.61 7.67
C LEU A 230 -10.05 2.12 7.71
N ILE A 231 -10.85 1.32 7.03
CA ILE A 231 -10.74 -0.13 6.96
C ILE A 231 -10.62 -0.53 5.49
N LEU A 232 -9.63 -1.36 5.17
CA LEU A 232 -9.49 -1.98 3.87
C LEU A 232 -9.98 -3.43 3.97
N ASP A 233 -11.01 -3.77 3.22
CA ASP A 233 -11.56 -5.13 3.16
C ASP A 233 -11.95 -5.50 1.73
N ASN A 234 -11.53 -6.70 1.29
CA ASN A 234 -11.80 -7.23 -0.05
C ASN A 234 -11.51 -6.23 -1.19
N GLY A 235 -10.41 -5.44 -1.04
CA GLY A 235 -9.98 -4.45 -2.03
C GLY A 235 -10.83 -3.18 -2.09
N ASN A 236 -11.69 -2.93 -1.10
CA ASN A 236 -12.48 -1.70 -0.98
C ASN A 236 -12.14 -0.96 0.32
N TYR A 237 -12.14 0.37 0.26
CA TYR A 237 -12.01 1.21 1.45
C TYR A 237 -13.38 1.46 2.09
N TYR A 238 -13.41 1.31 3.40
CA TYR A 238 -14.57 1.59 4.24
C TYR A 238 -14.17 2.61 5.30
N LEU A 239 -15.13 3.46 5.65
CA LEU A 239 -15.06 4.35 6.79
C LEU A 239 -15.94 3.79 7.90
N LEU A 240 -15.38 3.51 9.07
CA LEU A 240 -16.11 3.32 10.31
C LEU A 240 -16.31 4.69 10.94
N ALA A 241 -17.57 5.08 11.15
CA ALA A 241 -17.94 6.39 11.65
C ALA A 241 -19.19 6.33 12.54
N PHE A 242 -19.31 7.25 13.46
CA PHE A 242 -20.54 7.48 14.23
C PHE A 242 -21.50 8.35 13.40
N ASP A 243 -22.70 7.84 13.12
CA ASP A 243 -23.70 8.52 12.28
C ASP A 243 -24.63 9.36 13.16
N ASP A 244 -24.64 10.68 12.95
CA ASP A 244 -25.43 11.64 13.71
C ASP A 244 -26.94 11.31 13.69
N LYS A 245 -27.45 10.73 12.60
CA LYS A 245 -28.86 10.42 12.47
C LYS A 245 -29.29 9.16 13.22
N SER A 246 -28.46 8.11 13.16
CA SER A 246 -28.79 6.83 13.80
C SER A 246 -28.22 6.71 15.21
N GLN A 247 -27.38 7.66 15.64
CA GLN A 247 -26.69 7.66 16.93
C GLN A 247 -26.01 6.31 17.22
N SER A 248 -25.27 5.81 16.20
CA SER A 248 -24.57 4.53 16.27
C SER A 248 -23.41 4.47 15.28
N MET A 249 -22.46 3.57 15.58
CA MET A 249 -21.35 3.29 14.67
C MET A 249 -21.88 2.64 13.39
N ARG A 250 -21.42 3.13 12.24
CA ARG A 250 -21.77 2.62 10.90
C ARG A 250 -20.57 2.55 10.00
N THR A 251 -20.66 1.67 8.99
CA THR A 251 -19.63 1.48 7.98
C THR A 251 -20.11 2.01 6.63
N TYR A 252 -19.27 2.83 5.97
CA TYR A 252 -19.56 3.43 4.67
C TYR A 252 -18.47 3.07 3.68
N ARG A 253 -18.82 2.60 2.49
CA ARG A 253 -17.85 2.43 1.39
C ARG A 253 -17.47 3.79 0.84
N ILE A 254 -16.17 4.08 0.77
CA ILE A 254 -15.68 5.41 0.37
C ILE A 254 -15.95 5.69 -1.11
N ASP A 255 -15.89 4.67 -1.98
CA ASP A 255 -16.22 4.80 -3.39
C ASP A 255 -17.67 5.19 -3.69
N ARG A 256 -18.56 5.10 -2.67
CA ARG A 256 -19.96 5.53 -2.73
C ARG A 256 -20.21 6.86 -2.07
N MET A 257 -19.19 7.48 -1.47
CA MET A 257 -19.29 8.77 -0.82
C MET A 257 -18.92 9.88 -1.83
N LYS A 258 -19.78 10.84 -2.02
CA LYS A 258 -19.56 11.95 -2.96
C LYS A 258 -19.61 13.30 -2.26
N GLY A 259 -18.68 14.19 -2.63
CA GLY A 259 -18.60 15.54 -2.07
C GLY A 259 -18.31 15.52 -0.57
N ILE A 260 -17.27 14.75 -0.16
CA ILE A 260 -16.83 14.70 1.24
C ILE A 260 -16.27 16.07 1.62
N ALA A 261 -16.81 16.64 2.69
CA ALA A 261 -16.40 17.96 3.17
C ALA A 261 -16.27 17.96 4.70
N LEU A 262 -15.32 18.74 5.19
CA LEU A 262 -15.11 19.02 6.60
C LEU A 262 -16.21 19.96 7.08
N THR A 263 -16.64 19.83 8.35
CA THR A 263 -17.72 20.66 8.92
C THR A 263 -17.23 21.71 9.89
N GLY A 264 -16.02 21.57 10.43
CA GLY A 264 -15.53 22.36 11.55
C GLY A 264 -16.18 22.02 12.90
N GLU A 265 -17.14 21.06 12.94
CA GLU A 265 -17.77 20.60 14.18
C GLU A 265 -16.95 19.46 14.81
N PRO A 266 -16.75 19.46 16.12
CA PRO A 266 -16.05 18.38 16.80
C PRO A 266 -16.79 17.06 16.59
N ARG A 267 -16.03 15.96 16.56
CA ARG A 267 -16.64 14.63 16.41
C ARG A 267 -17.32 14.18 17.69
N ASP A 268 -18.37 13.36 17.55
CA ASP A 268 -19.12 12.69 18.60
C ASP A 268 -18.92 11.15 18.53
N GLY A 269 -19.36 10.41 19.55
CA GLY A 269 -19.41 8.94 19.53
C GLY A 269 -18.10 8.29 20.00
N GLU A 270 -17.35 8.94 20.90
CA GLU A 270 -16.10 8.40 21.44
C GLU A 270 -16.33 7.16 22.30
N GLU A 271 -17.42 7.13 23.08
CA GLU A 271 -17.77 5.99 23.92
C GLU A 271 -18.15 4.78 23.05
N GLU A 272 -18.98 5.00 22.01
CA GLU A 272 -19.38 3.97 21.07
C GLU A 272 -18.19 3.41 20.28
N PHE A 273 -17.24 4.27 19.90
CA PHE A 273 -16.03 3.82 19.24
C PHE A 273 -15.08 3.09 20.19
N ALA A 274 -14.95 3.53 21.45
CA ALA A 274 -14.12 2.87 22.45
C ALA A 274 -14.64 1.45 22.79
N ALA A 275 -15.94 1.23 22.64
CA ALA A 275 -16.55 -0.09 22.82
C ALA A 275 -16.33 -1.04 21.63
N GLU A 276 -15.80 -0.53 20.48
CA GLU A 276 -15.51 -1.36 19.32
C GLU A 276 -14.19 -2.11 19.47
N ASP A 277 -14.24 -3.42 19.34
CA ASP A 277 -13.03 -4.25 19.23
C ASP A 277 -12.52 -4.22 17.79
N LEU A 278 -11.59 -3.30 17.52
CA LEU A 278 -11.03 -3.12 16.19
C LEU A 278 -10.12 -4.28 15.76
N LYS A 279 -9.47 -4.96 16.71
CA LYS A 279 -8.56 -6.09 16.41
C LYS A 279 -9.33 -7.22 15.73
N ASN A 280 -10.55 -7.48 16.18
CA ASN A 280 -11.38 -8.57 15.67
C ASN A 280 -12.51 -8.08 14.74
N TYR A 281 -12.53 -6.80 14.37
CA TYR A 281 -13.63 -6.20 13.62
C TYR A 281 -13.92 -6.94 12.31
N THR A 282 -12.93 -7.17 11.49
CA THR A 282 -13.09 -7.86 10.19
C THR A 282 -13.44 -9.34 10.31
N ARG A 283 -13.11 -9.98 11.44
CA ARG A 283 -13.53 -11.36 11.75
C ARG A 283 -15.02 -11.43 12.03
N ARG A 284 -15.51 -10.51 12.88
CA ARG A 284 -16.91 -10.50 13.33
C ARG A 284 -17.88 -10.02 12.27
N VAL A 285 -17.46 -9.06 11.45
CA VAL A 285 -18.33 -8.36 10.49
C VAL A 285 -18.14 -8.96 9.10
N PHE A 286 -19.16 -9.59 8.57
CA PHE A 286 -19.15 -10.20 7.24
C PHE A 286 -19.58 -9.19 6.18
N GLY A 287 -18.70 -8.98 5.17
CA GLY A 287 -18.97 -8.04 4.08
C GLY A 287 -19.22 -6.59 4.52
N MET A 288 -18.75 -6.21 5.72
CA MET A 288 -18.97 -4.91 6.35
C MET A 288 -20.45 -4.61 6.66
N PHE A 289 -21.28 -5.66 6.80
CA PHE A 289 -22.67 -5.57 7.26
C PHE A 289 -22.72 -5.82 8.77
N ARG A 290 -23.10 -4.80 9.49
CA ARG A 290 -23.23 -4.85 10.95
C ARG A 290 -24.52 -5.57 11.36
N GLY A 291 -24.48 -6.23 12.51
CA GLY A 291 -25.59 -6.94 13.12
C GLY A 291 -25.51 -6.91 14.65
N LYS A 292 -26.34 -7.73 15.30
CA LYS A 292 -26.22 -7.95 16.72
C LYS A 292 -24.98 -8.80 17.00
N ARG A 293 -24.14 -8.36 17.91
CA ARG A 293 -22.95 -9.08 18.36
C ARG A 293 -23.36 -10.22 19.29
N VAL A 294 -23.01 -11.45 18.93
CA VAL A 294 -23.43 -12.66 19.64
C VAL A 294 -22.25 -13.64 19.73
N PRO A 295 -21.89 -14.10 20.95
CA PRO A 295 -20.99 -15.23 21.11
C PRO A 295 -21.71 -16.51 20.66
N MET A 296 -21.02 -17.35 19.88
CA MET A 296 -21.59 -18.57 19.33
C MET A 296 -20.60 -19.69 19.20
N VAL A 297 -21.13 -20.90 19.11
CA VAL A 297 -20.36 -22.11 18.77
C VAL A 297 -20.78 -22.57 17.39
N LEU A 298 -19.82 -22.62 16.46
CA LEU A 298 -19.99 -23.14 15.11
C LEU A 298 -19.35 -24.53 15.05
N CYS A 299 -19.94 -25.44 14.27
CA CYS A 299 -19.39 -26.75 13.99
C CYS A 299 -19.17 -26.89 12.50
N PHE A 300 -18.03 -27.47 12.12
CA PHE A 300 -17.61 -27.70 10.75
C PHE A 300 -17.03 -29.09 10.58
N ASP A 301 -17.11 -29.65 9.37
CA ASP A 301 -16.37 -30.84 8.99
C ASP A 301 -14.85 -30.53 9.00
N ASN A 302 -14.02 -31.49 9.40
CA ASN A 302 -12.57 -31.31 9.52
C ASN A 302 -11.88 -30.84 8.23
N VAL A 303 -12.43 -31.18 7.06
CA VAL A 303 -11.93 -30.74 5.75
C VAL A 303 -11.98 -29.20 5.57
N LEU A 304 -12.81 -28.51 6.33
CA LEU A 304 -12.95 -27.06 6.26
C LEU A 304 -12.01 -26.29 7.20
N LEU A 305 -11.16 -26.99 7.97
CA LEU A 305 -10.35 -26.36 9.02
C LEU A 305 -9.50 -25.20 8.49
N ASP A 306 -8.77 -25.38 7.40
CA ASP A 306 -7.93 -24.32 6.81
C ASP A 306 -8.80 -23.14 6.35
N THR A 307 -9.90 -23.39 5.66
CA THR A 307 -10.83 -22.37 5.19
C THR A 307 -11.43 -21.54 6.33
N VAL A 308 -11.76 -22.18 7.44
CA VAL A 308 -12.32 -21.52 8.62
C VAL A 308 -11.23 -20.73 9.34
N ILE A 309 -10.01 -21.26 9.46
CA ILE A 309 -8.84 -20.56 10.01
C ILE A 309 -8.50 -19.32 9.15
N ASP A 310 -8.50 -19.44 7.84
CA ASP A 310 -8.23 -18.31 6.93
C ASP A 310 -9.25 -17.19 7.11
N ARG A 311 -10.50 -17.51 7.42
CA ARG A 311 -11.56 -16.53 7.62
C ARG A 311 -11.58 -15.95 9.03
N LEU A 312 -11.45 -16.78 10.05
CA LEU A 312 -11.63 -16.39 11.45
C LEU A 312 -10.29 -16.13 12.17
N GLY A 313 -9.17 -16.69 11.67
CA GLY A 313 -7.85 -16.60 12.28
C GLY A 313 -7.62 -17.65 13.36
N LYS A 314 -6.41 -17.65 13.93
CA LYS A 314 -6.00 -18.60 15.00
C LYS A 314 -5.96 -17.93 16.39
N GLU A 315 -5.63 -16.63 16.41
CA GLU A 315 -5.45 -15.90 17.66
C GLU A 315 -6.78 -15.56 18.33
N ASP A 316 -6.84 -15.71 19.65
CA ASP A 316 -8.02 -15.40 20.48
C ASP A 316 -9.31 -16.18 20.09
N ILE A 317 -9.15 -17.33 19.40
CA ILE A 317 -10.27 -18.20 19.01
C ILE A 317 -9.98 -19.62 19.50
N ARG A 318 -10.98 -20.24 20.08
CA ARG A 318 -10.88 -21.61 20.55
C ARG A 318 -11.43 -22.56 19.49
N TYR A 319 -10.55 -23.44 19.02
CA TYR A 319 -10.84 -24.58 18.17
C TYR A 319 -10.82 -25.84 19.01
N SER A 320 -11.82 -26.71 18.91
CA SER A 320 -11.89 -27.96 19.67
C SER A 320 -12.38 -29.09 18.77
N SER A 321 -11.75 -30.26 18.88
CA SER A 321 -12.27 -31.47 18.23
C SER A 321 -13.60 -31.84 18.87
N MET A 322 -14.62 -32.09 18.06
CA MET A 322 -15.93 -32.57 18.52
C MET A 322 -16.02 -34.08 18.43
N ASP A 323 -15.60 -34.64 17.29
CA ASP A 323 -15.52 -36.07 17.01
C ASP A 323 -14.46 -36.34 15.91
N GLU A 324 -14.42 -37.55 15.34
CA GLU A 324 -13.43 -37.94 14.31
C GLU A 324 -13.58 -37.13 13.01
N GLN A 325 -14.74 -36.53 12.74
CA GLN A 325 -15.06 -35.87 11.48
C GLN A 325 -15.32 -34.37 11.63
N HIS A 326 -15.54 -33.87 12.84
CA HIS A 326 -15.96 -32.50 13.08
C HIS A 326 -15.11 -31.79 14.13
N PHE A 327 -15.01 -30.47 13.96
CA PHE A 327 -14.47 -29.55 14.96
C PHE A 327 -15.44 -28.42 15.27
N THR A 328 -15.27 -27.81 16.42
CA THR A 328 -16.05 -26.64 16.84
C THR A 328 -15.15 -25.40 16.97
N VAL A 329 -15.76 -24.24 16.78
CA VAL A 329 -15.13 -22.92 16.93
C VAL A 329 -15.99 -22.06 17.84
N ASP A 330 -15.38 -21.59 18.94
CA ASP A 330 -16.00 -20.60 19.82
C ASP A 330 -15.64 -19.20 19.31
N VAL A 331 -16.62 -18.46 18.80
CA VAL A 331 -16.39 -17.16 18.15
C VAL A 331 -17.51 -16.18 18.45
N GLU A 332 -17.17 -14.89 18.42
CA GLU A 332 -18.15 -13.82 18.51
C GLU A 332 -18.38 -13.22 17.13
N ILE A 333 -19.64 -13.22 16.65
CA ILE A 333 -20.05 -12.78 15.32
C ILE A 333 -21.12 -11.70 15.41
N GLU A 334 -21.08 -10.73 14.50
CA GLU A 334 -22.21 -9.84 14.23
C GLU A 334 -23.18 -10.54 13.28
N VAL A 335 -24.31 -11.03 13.82
CA VAL A 335 -25.29 -11.79 13.06
C VAL A 335 -25.92 -10.94 11.98
N SER A 336 -25.80 -11.38 10.73
CA SER A 336 -26.27 -10.69 9.55
C SER A 336 -26.58 -11.67 8.42
N ASP A 337 -27.37 -11.24 7.42
CA ASP A 337 -27.64 -12.06 6.24
C ASP A 337 -26.35 -12.48 5.51
N GLN A 338 -25.28 -11.66 5.55
CA GLN A 338 -23.98 -12.00 4.97
C GLN A 338 -23.26 -13.09 5.73
N PHE A 339 -23.36 -13.12 7.06
CA PHE A 339 -22.83 -14.23 7.84
C PHE A 339 -23.59 -15.52 7.52
N PHE A 340 -24.92 -15.47 7.47
CA PHE A 340 -25.73 -16.63 7.11
C PHE A 340 -25.45 -17.12 5.69
N ALA A 341 -25.29 -16.21 4.72
CA ALA A 341 -24.93 -16.56 3.36
C ALA A 341 -23.55 -17.22 3.27
N TRP A 342 -22.55 -16.74 4.04
CA TRP A 342 -21.24 -17.38 4.13
C TRP A 342 -21.35 -18.80 4.70
N LEU A 343 -22.13 -18.99 5.76
CA LEU A 343 -22.34 -20.31 6.36
C LEU A 343 -23.04 -21.27 5.37
N CYS A 344 -24.04 -20.79 4.64
CA CYS A 344 -24.72 -21.55 3.59
C CYS A 344 -23.78 -22.03 2.49
N GLY A 345 -22.68 -21.30 2.23
CA GLY A 345 -21.68 -21.68 1.23
C GLY A 345 -21.00 -23.03 1.49
N PHE A 346 -21.05 -23.53 2.73
CA PHE A 346 -20.52 -24.85 3.12
C PHE A 346 -21.56 -25.98 3.05
N GLY A 347 -22.79 -25.67 2.68
CA GLY A 347 -23.87 -26.66 2.60
C GLY A 347 -24.13 -27.32 3.97
N ASN A 348 -24.10 -28.67 3.99
CA ASN A 348 -24.32 -29.46 5.22
C ASN A 348 -23.07 -29.65 6.07
N MET A 349 -21.91 -29.18 5.60
CA MET A 349 -20.62 -29.32 6.30
C MET A 349 -20.41 -28.26 7.41
N ALA A 350 -21.38 -27.36 7.62
CA ALA A 350 -21.32 -26.32 8.63
C ALA A 350 -22.66 -26.14 9.32
N ARG A 351 -22.65 -25.94 10.65
CA ARG A 351 -23.84 -25.68 11.43
C ARG A 351 -23.59 -24.80 12.64
N ILE A 352 -24.60 -24.10 13.09
CA ILE A 352 -24.60 -23.36 14.36
C ILE A 352 -25.02 -24.32 15.47
N ILE A 353 -24.17 -24.43 16.52
CA ILE A 353 -24.48 -25.27 17.70
C ILE A 353 -25.22 -24.44 18.75
N SER A 354 -24.76 -23.21 18.97
CA SER A 354 -25.36 -22.30 19.97
C SER A 354 -25.08 -20.85 19.59
N PRO A 355 -25.94 -19.90 20.05
CA PRO A 355 -27.14 -20.09 20.84
C PRO A 355 -28.36 -20.46 19.98
N ASP A 356 -29.36 -21.07 20.57
CA ASP A 356 -30.59 -21.49 19.88
C ASP A 356 -31.30 -20.32 19.18
N SER A 357 -31.25 -19.12 19.74
CA SER A 357 -31.82 -17.93 19.08
C SER A 357 -31.25 -17.68 17.68
N VAL A 358 -29.93 -17.84 17.49
CA VAL A 358 -29.26 -17.67 16.18
C VAL A 358 -29.59 -18.85 15.28
N VAL A 359 -29.74 -20.06 15.82
CA VAL A 359 -30.20 -21.24 15.05
C VAL A 359 -31.56 -20.98 14.44
N GLU A 360 -32.50 -20.44 15.22
CA GLU A 360 -33.85 -20.12 14.75
C GLU A 360 -33.84 -18.95 13.73
N GLU A 361 -33.02 -17.93 13.95
CA GLU A 361 -32.83 -16.86 12.98
C GLU A 361 -32.27 -17.42 11.65
N PHE A 362 -31.33 -18.37 11.69
CA PHE A 362 -30.78 -19.02 10.53
C PHE A 362 -31.79 -19.88 9.77
N LYS A 363 -32.63 -20.65 10.50
CA LYS A 363 -33.74 -21.40 9.90
C LYS A 363 -34.73 -20.47 9.18
N ALA A 364 -35.12 -19.37 9.84
CA ALA A 364 -35.99 -18.37 9.22
C ALA A 364 -35.36 -17.73 7.97
N PHE A 365 -34.05 -17.53 7.95
CA PHE A 365 -33.29 -17.08 6.75
C PHE A 365 -33.37 -18.11 5.63
N LEU A 366 -33.15 -19.40 5.91
CA LEU A 366 -33.26 -20.48 4.94
C LEU A 366 -34.70 -20.63 4.38
N ASP A 367 -35.73 -20.49 5.23
CA ASP A 367 -37.13 -20.52 4.81
C ASP A 367 -37.47 -19.38 3.84
N LYS A 368 -36.91 -18.17 4.07
CA LYS A 368 -37.04 -17.05 3.12
C LYS A 368 -36.42 -17.37 1.76
N ILE A 369 -35.25 -18.00 1.75
CA ILE A 369 -34.62 -18.41 0.50
C ILE A 369 -35.48 -19.45 -0.21
N LYS A 370 -35.90 -20.52 0.52
CA LYS A 370 -36.74 -21.57 -0.03
C LYS A 370 -38.04 -21.05 -0.63
N ALA A 371 -38.63 -20.03 -0.04
CA ALA A 371 -39.89 -19.44 -0.51
C ALA A 371 -39.78 -18.69 -1.85
N VAL A 372 -38.58 -18.42 -2.32
CA VAL A 372 -38.32 -17.77 -3.63
C VAL A 372 -38.29 -18.79 -4.77
N TYR A 373 -38.01 -20.07 -4.46
CA TYR A 373 -37.97 -21.19 -5.39
C TYR A 373 -39.18 -22.14 -5.24
#